data_b9e377dd5f6889fb1814fa9862ad912f
#
_entry.id   b9e377dd5f6889fb1814fa9862ad912f
#
_cell.length_a   1.000
_cell.length_b   1.000
_cell.length_c   1.000
_cell.angle_alpha   90.00
_cell.angle_beta   90.00
_cell.angle_gamma   90.00
#
_symmetry.space_group_name_H-M   'P 1'
#
loop_
_entity.id
_entity.type
_entity.pdbx_description
1 polymer ?
#
loop_
_entity_poly.entity_id
_entity_poly.type
_entity_poly.pdbx_seq_one_letter_code
_entity_poly.pdbx_strand_id
1 'polypeptide(L)'
;VILDVEVTNTGSVYSGKEVVHVYYSAPEGTLEKPYQELAAFAKTRLLSPGEKQRMEIRFATMDMASYDTEEASYKLEEGEYLLRVGNSSRNTSVAAVLFLPQTTVVQKLRNAFSDEEQFEELSKKDAVSIHSVNERDQKWDAVKIMLSPRAFETRSVLYQTERVEITNKQPQKKLTLEDVRNGK
;
A
#
# COMPACT_ATOMS: atom_id res chain seq x y z
N VAL A 1 1.99 6.48 -7.30
CA VAL A 1 3.01 6.27 -6.25
C VAL A 1 4.22 5.60 -6.86
N ILE A 2 5.40 6.08 -6.48
CA ILE A 2 6.68 5.50 -6.84
C ILE A 2 7.47 5.32 -5.55
N LEU A 3 7.97 4.11 -5.33
CA LEU A 3 8.81 3.78 -4.18
C LEU A 3 10.17 3.30 -4.67
N ASP A 4 11.24 3.89 -4.11
CA ASP A 4 12.60 3.41 -4.28
C ASP A 4 12.98 2.55 -3.05
N VAL A 5 13.28 1.29 -3.28
CA VAL A 5 13.60 0.32 -2.22
C VAL A 5 15.00 -0.25 -2.44
N GLU A 6 15.84 -0.23 -1.41
CA GLU A 6 17.14 -0.91 -1.41
C GLU A 6 17.03 -2.23 -0.65
N VAL A 7 17.35 -3.32 -1.31
CA VAL A 7 17.42 -4.67 -0.72
C VAL A 7 18.86 -5.11 -0.64
N THR A 8 19.27 -5.61 0.54
CA THR A 8 20.63 -6.11 0.80
C THR A 8 20.57 -7.58 1.21
N ASN A 9 21.40 -8.43 0.59
CA ASN A 9 21.63 -9.76 1.11
C ASN A 9 22.60 -9.68 2.31
N THR A 10 22.08 -9.83 3.52
CA THR A 10 22.87 -9.77 4.77
C THR A 10 23.47 -11.12 5.15
N GLY A 11 23.19 -12.19 4.40
CA GLY A 11 23.82 -13.50 4.58
C GLY A 11 25.33 -13.46 4.31
N SER A 12 26.06 -14.41 4.87
CA SER A 12 27.51 -14.53 4.70
C SER A 12 27.93 -15.64 3.74
N VAL A 13 27.01 -16.54 3.37
CA VAL A 13 27.37 -17.78 2.65
C VAL A 13 26.61 -17.93 1.34
N TYR A 14 25.31 -17.71 1.33
CA TYR A 14 24.45 -18.05 0.19
C TYR A 14 23.96 -16.84 -0.55
N SER A 15 23.94 -16.95 -1.89
CA SER A 15 23.21 -16.01 -2.74
C SER A 15 21.71 -16.30 -2.67
N GLY A 16 20.88 -15.23 -2.73
CA GLY A 16 19.43 -15.37 -2.63
C GLY A 16 18.69 -14.29 -3.42
N LYS A 17 17.40 -14.50 -3.56
CA LYS A 17 16.45 -13.50 -4.11
C LYS A 17 15.41 -13.20 -3.05
N GLU A 18 14.90 -11.96 -3.07
CA GLU A 18 13.80 -11.52 -2.21
C GLU A 18 12.69 -10.92 -3.05
N VAL A 19 11.46 -11.01 -2.55
CA VAL A 19 10.31 -10.31 -3.12
C VAL A 19 9.90 -9.20 -2.18
N VAL A 20 9.95 -7.98 -2.68
CA VAL A 20 9.43 -6.81 -1.96
C VAL A 20 7.96 -6.65 -2.31
N HIS A 21 7.10 -6.64 -1.30
CA HIS A 21 5.67 -6.38 -1.42
C HIS A 21 5.35 -4.97 -0.92
N VAL A 22 4.49 -4.29 -1.65
CA VAL A 22 3.90 -3.02 -1.24
C VAL A 22 2.43 -3.24 -1.02
N TYR A 23 1.97 -3.02 0.20
CA TYR A 23 0.57 -3.04 0.58
C TYR A 23 0.10 -1.62 0.92
N TYR A 24 -1.20 -1.41 0.90
CA TYR A 24 -1.81 -0.25 1.52
C TYR A 24 -2.92 -0.68 2.48
N SER A 25 -3.11 0.12 3.54
CA SER A 25 -4.30 0.06 4.39
C SER A 25 -5.09 1.34 4.16
N ALA A 26 -6.31 1.20 3.67
CA ALA A 26 -7.20 2.34 3.46
C ALA A 26 -7.77 2.84 4.80
N PRO A 27 -8.20 4.11 4.88
CA PRO A 27 -8.83 4.64 6.09
C PRO A 27 -10.16 3.93 6.39
N GLU A 28 -10.52 3.88 7.66
CA GLU A 28 -11.88 3.52 8.06
C GLU A 28 -12.84 4.60 7.56
N GLY A 29 -13.89 4.20 6.85
CA GLY A 29 -14.85 5.10 6.24
C GLY A 29 -16.25 4.50 6.18
N THR A 30 -17.04 4.90 5.20
CA THR A 30 -18.38 4.34 4.97
C THR A 30 -18.34 2.95 4.35
N LEU A 31 -17.33 2.70 3.53
CA LEU A 31 -17.13 1.40 2.91
C LEU A 31 -16.27 0.50 3.80
N GLU A 32 -16.69 -0.74 3.96
CA GLU A 32 -15.88 -1.73 4.64
C GLU A 32 -14.71 -2.17 3.75
N LYS A 33 -13.50 -2.23 4.33
CA LYS A 33 -12.26 -2.51 3.61
C LYS A 33 -11.42 -3.52 4.38
N PRO A 34 -10.62 -4.35 3.67
CA PRO A 34 -9.69 -5.25 4.33
C PRO A 34 -8.60 -4.48 5.09
N TYR A 35 -7.96 -5.14 6.04
CA TYR A 35 -6.86 -4.57 6.82
C TYR A 35 -5.75 -4.01 5.95
N GLN A 36 -5.39 -4.73 4.88
CA GLN A 36 -4.43 -4.28 3.88
C GLN A 36 -4.64 -5.00 2.55
N GLU A 37 -4.27 -4.33 1.48
CA GLU A 37 -4.37 -4.84 0.11
C GLU A 37 -3.02 -4.73 -0.60
N LEU A 38 -2.70 -5.70 -1.47
CA LEU A 38 -1.46 -5.69 -2.24
C LEU A 38 -1.57 -4.67 -3.39
N ALA A 39 -0.75 -3.64 -3.35
CA ALA A 39 -0.69 -2.62 -4.40
C ALA A 39 0.32 -2.98 -5.51
N ALA A 40 1.50 -3.48 -5.13
CA ALA A 40 2.55 -3.83 -6.06
C ALA A 40 3.57 -4.78 -5.43
N PHE A 41 4.39 -5.40 -6.27
CA PHE A 41 5.53 -6.18 -5.81
C PHE A 41 6.65 -6.17 -6.85
N ALA A 42 7.87 -6.43 -6.40
CA ALA A 42 9.02 -6.65 -7.28
C ALA A 42 9.97 -7.69 -6.68
N LYS A 43 10.62 -8.45 -7.54
CA LYS A 43 11.58 -9.49 -7.13
C LYS A 43 13.00 -9.06 -7.49
N THR A 44 13.94 -9.24 -6.55
CA THR A 44 15.35 -8.98 -6.82
C THR A 44 15.93 -9.97 -7.82
N ARG A 45 17.03 -9.58 -8.49
CA ARG A 45 17.94 -10.53 -9.07
C ARG A 45 18.56 -11.41 -7.99
N LEU A 46 19.35 -12.39 -8.38
CA LEU A 46 20.16 -13.15 -7.41
C LEU A 46 21.22 -12.23 -6.83
N LEU A 47 21.21 -12.06 -5.51
CA LEU A 47 22.14 -11.22 -4.76
C LEU A 47 23.15 -12.11 -4.04
N SER A 48 24.43 -11.87 -4.26
CA SER A 48 25.51 -12.49 -3.50
C SER A 48 25.54 -11.95 -2.05
N PRO A 49 26.20 -12.64 -1.11
CA PRO A 49 26.41 -12.11 0.24
C PRO A 49 26.96 -10.69 0.24
N GLY A 50 26.32 -9.79 0.99
CA GLY A 50 26.63 -8.37 1.06
C GLY A 50 26.17 -7.52 -0.13
N GLU A 51 25.67 -8.15 -1.18
CA GLU A 51 25.24 -7.43 -2.39
C GLU A 51 23.90 -6.72 -2.18
N LYS A 52 23.76 -5.57 -2.88
CA LYS A 52 22.60 -4.69 -2.82
C LYS A 52 21.95 -4.52 -4.18
N GLN A 53 20.66 -4.28 -4.16
CA GLN A 53 19.89 -3.84 -5.33
C GLN A 53 18.92 -2.76 -4.95
N ARG A 54 18.91 -1.66 -5.73
CA ARG A 54 17.82 -0.69 -5.72
C ARG A 54 16.77 -1.09 -6.74
N MET A 55 15.52 -0.94 -6.35
CA MET A 55 14.36 -1.24 -7.20
C MET A 55 13.35 -0.12 -7.07
N GLU A 56 12.81 0.29 -8.20
CA GLU A 56 11.67 1.19 -8.25
C GLU A 56 10.39 0.35 -8.40
N ILE A 57 9.44 0.55 -7.48
CA ILE A 57 8.14 -0.12 -7.49
C ILE A 57 7.06 0.93 -7.68
N ARG A 58 6.17 0.73 -8.66
CA ARG A 58 5.15 1.71 -9.04
C ARG A 58 3.75 1.10 -8.97
N PHE A 59 2.79 1.94 -8.56
CA PHE A 59 1.35 1.65 -8.70
C PHE A 59 0.57 2.95 -8.81
N ALA A 60 -0.64 2.90 -9.36
CA ALA A 60 -1.49 4.08 -9.45
C ALA A 60 -2.25 4.28 -8.12
N THR A 61 -2.34 5.52 -7.64
CA THR A 61 -3.14 5.83 -6.43
C THR A 61 -4.61 5.44 -6.59
N MET A 62 -5.10 5.41 -7.80
CA MET A 62 -6.46 5.01 -8.10
C MET A 62 -6.73 3.52 -7.86
N ASP A 63 -5.68 2.68 -7.88
CA ASP A 63 -5.79 1.26 -7.59
C ASP A 63 -6.12 1.01 -6.11
N MET A 64 -6.04 2.04 -5.26
CA MET A 64 -6.47 2.00 -3.86
C MET A 64 -7.96 2.33 -3.66
N ALA A 65 -8.71 2.59 -4.74
CA ALA A 65 -10.13 2.94 -4.64
C ALA A 65 -10.98 1.71 -4.34
N SER A 66 -11.94 1.88 -3.43
CA SER A 66 -12.93 0.86 -3.08
C SER A 66 -14.21 1.05 -3.89
N TYR A 67 -14.88 -0.04 -4.22
CA TYR A 67 -16.14 0.00 -4.96
C TYR A 67 -17.32 0.21 -4.02
N ASP A 68 -18.14 1.20 -4.34
CA ASP A 68 -19.41 1.47 -3.70
C ASP A 68 -20.54 0.88 -4.57
N THR A 69 -21.20 -0.14 -4.06
CA THR A 69 -22.28 -0.85 -4.77
C THR A 69 -23.54 -0.01 -4.89
N GLU A 70 -23.82 0.86 -3.91
CA GLU A 70 -25.00 1.70 -3.90
C GLU A 70 -24.92 2.80 -4.97
N GLU A 71 -23.75 3.42 -5.09
CA GLU A 71 -23.53 4.49 -6.06
C GLU A 71 -22.93 4.01 -7.39
N ALA A 72 -22.63 2.72 -7.53
CA ALA A 72 -21.96 2.14 -8.68
C ALA A 72 -20.68 2.92 -9.04
N SER A 73 -19.82 3.15 -8.06
CA SER A 73 -18.64 4.00 -8.23
C SER A 73 -17.43 3.49 -7.48
N TYR A 74 -16.23 3.73 -8.04
CA TYR A 74 -15.00 3.59 -7.29
C TYR A 74 -14.68 4.90 -6.58
N LYS A 75 -14.39 4.81 -5.28
CA LYS A 75 -14.09 5.96 -4.42
C LYS A 75 -12.77 5.77 -3.68
N LEU A 76 -12.03 6.87 -3.57
CA LEU A 76 -11.02 7.04 -2.55
C LEU A 76 -11.67 7.82 -1.41
N GLU A 77 -11.82 7.22 -0.24
CA GLU A 77 -12.40 7.89 0.93
C GLU A 77 -11.36 8.79 1.60
N GLU A 78 -11.82 9.87 2.22
CA GLU A 78 -10.98 10.78 2.97
C GLU A 78 -10.26 10.07 4.13
N GLY A 79 -9.04 10.51 4.45
CA GLY A 79 -8.27 9.97 5.55
C GLY A 79 -6.86 9.54 5.19
N GLU A 80 -6.25 8.74 6.06
CA GLU A 80 -4.88 8.29 5.92
C GLU A 80 -4.82 6.89 5.30
N TYR A 81 -4.13 6.78 4.15
CA TYR A 81 -3.75 5.53 3.52
C TYR A 81 -2.34 5.17 3.96
N LEU A 82 -2.16 4.06 4.66
CA LEU A 82 -0.86 3.61 5.12
C LEU A 82 -0.20 2.76 4.05
N LEU A 83 0.90 3.23 3.48
CA LEU A 83 1.73 2.43 2.60
C LEU A 83 2.66 1.56 3.43
N ARG A 84 2.61 0.26 3.18
CA ARG A 84 3.37 -0.76 3.90
C ARG A 84 4.31 -1.47 2.96
N VAL A 85 5.54 -1.66 3.39
CA VAL A 85 6.55 -2.39 2.63
C VAL A 85 7.06 -3.56 3.46
N GLY A 86 7.20 -4.71 2.83
CA GLY A 86 7.69 -5.91 3.50
C GLY A 86 7.97 -7.05 2.54
N ASN A 87 8.22 -8.23 3.08
CA ASN A 87 8.47 -9.44 2.30
C ASN A 87 7.29 -10.43 2.33
N SER A 88 6.24 -10.13 3.07
CA SER A 88 5.02 -10.91 3.12
C SER A 88 3.88 -10.06 3.67
N SER A 89 2.63 -10.55 3.54
CA SER A 89 1.45 -9.89 4.12
C SER A 89 1.47 -9.79 5.65
N ARG A 90 2.27 -10.62 6.31
CA ARG A 90 2.37 -10.62 7.77
C ARG A 90 3.59 -9.87 8.30
N ASN A 91 4.52 -9.53 7.44
CA ASN A 91 5.76 -8.85 7.79
C ASN A 91 5.93 -7.60 6.94
N THR A 92 5.22 -6.55 7.33
CA THR A 92 5.23 -5.24 6.70
C THR A 92 5.47 -4.15 7.73
N SER A 93 6.08 -3.04 7.30
CA SER A 93 6.23 -1.82 8.09
C SER A 93 5.63 -0.65 7.32
N VAL A 94 5.07 0.34 8.03
CA VAL A 94 4.56 1.56 7.41
C VAL A 94 5.73 2.40 6.92
N ALA A 95 5.81 2.58 5.61
CA ALA A 95 6.86 3.37 4.94
C ALA A 95 6.42 4.81 4.69
N ALA A 96 5.14 5.01 4.36
CA ALA A 96 4.57 6.33 4.12
C ALA A 96 3.10 6.38 4.51
N VAL A 97 2.61 7.60 4.73
CA VAL A 97 1.20 7.91 4.94
C VAL A 97 0.76 8.87 3.85
N LEU A 98 -0.21 8.45 3.05
CA LEU A 98 -0.86 9.32 2.07
C LEU A 98 -2.14 9.85 2.70
N PHE A 99 -2.29 11.16 2.77
CA PHE A 99 -3.48 11.80 3.33
C PHE A 99 -4.35 12.37 2.22
N LEU A 100 -5.58 11.92 2.14
CA LEU A 100 -6.60 12.46 1.24
C LEU A 100 -7.59 13.32 2.05
N PRO A 101 -7.70 14.63 1.76
CA PRO A 101 -8.48 15.55 2.57
C PRO A 101 -9.99 15.49 2.36
N GLN A 102 -10.43 14.84 1.30
CA GLN A 102 -11.86 14.64 1.00
C GLN A 102 -12.09 13.40 0.14
N THR A 103 -13.22 12.75 0.35
CA THR A 103 -13.64 11.61 -0.47
C THR A 103 -13.78 12.02 -1.94
N THR A 104 -13.21 11.23 -2.82
CA THR A 104 -13.17 11.52 -4.27
C THR A 104 -13.62 10.31 -5.07
N VAL A 105 -14.61 10.51 -5.93
CA VAL A 105 -15.04 9.51 -6.91
C VAL A 105 -14.03 9.49 -8.05
N VAL A 106 -13.34 8.36 -8.22
CA VAL A 106 -12.33 8.18 -9.26
C VAL A 106 -12.89 7.59 -10.54
N GLN A 107 -13.98 6.82 -10.42
CA GLN A 107 -14.67 6.27 -11.58
C GLN A 107 -16.16 6.03 -11.27
N LYS A 108 -17.03 6.45 -12.15
CA LYS A 108 -18.46 6.15 -12.07
C LYS A 108 -18.80 5.06 -13.08
N LEU A 109 -19.52 4.06 -12.62
CA LEU A 109 -19.96 2.93 -13.42
C LEU A 109 -21.50 2.92 -13.51
N ARG A 110 -22.01 1.86 -14.08
CA ARG A 110 -23.43 1.56 -14.14
C ARG A 110 -23.62 0.10 -13.78
N ASN A 111 -24.43 -0.18 -12.75
CA ASN A 111 -24.83 -1.53 -12.44
C ASN A 111 -25.66 -2.09 -13.61
N ALA A 112 -25.11 -3.10 -14.27
CA ALA A 112 -25.76 -3.74 -15.42
C ALA A 112 -26.66 -4.90 -15.01
N PHE A 113 -26.41 -5.47 -13.83
CA PHE A 113 -27.15 -6.58 -13.25
C PHE A 113 -27.72 -6.15 -11.90
N SER A 114 -28.96 -6.52 -11.64
CA SER A 114 -29.57 -6.43 -10.30
C SER A 114 -29.47 -7.81 -9.67
N ASP A 115 -28.76 -7.91 -8.55
CA ASP A 115 -28.79 -9.12 -7.75
C ASP A 115 -30.11 -9.17 -6.99
N GLU A 116 -30.92 -10.18 -7.28
CA GLU A 116 -32.16 -10.44 -6.53
C GLU A 116 -31.86 -11.19 -5.23
N GLU A 117 -30.67 -11.80 -5.12
CA GLU A 117 -30.23 -12.53 -3.93
C GLU A 117 -29.19 -11.70 -3.15
N GLN A 118 -29.47 -11.47 -1.88
CA GLN A 118 -28.51 -10.89 -0.96
C GLN A 118 -27.59 -12.01 -0.44
N PHE A 119 -26.31 -11.89 -0.74
CA PHE A 119 -25.30 -12.77 -0.16
C PHE A 119 -24.91 -12.27 1.24
N GLU A 120 -24.71 -13.23 2.16
CA GLU A 120 -24.16 -12.92 3.46
C GLU A 120 -22.66 -12.65 3.33
N GLU A 121 -22.24 -11.42 3.57
CA GLU A 121 -20.84 -11.00 3.49
C GLU A 121 -20.18 -11.09 4.86
N LEU A 122 -18.92 -11.54 4.88
CA LEU A 122 -18.10 -11.51 6.08
C LEU A 122 -17.72 -10.06 6.42
N SER A 123 -18.10 -9.61 7.61
CA SER A 123 -17.77 -8.29 8.11
C SER A 123 -16.53 -8.34 9.03
N LYS A 124 -15.81 -7.22 9.16
CA LYS A 124 -14.75 -7.06 10.15
C LYS A 124 -15.22 -7.33 11.57
N LYS A 125 -16.51 -7.13 11.86
CA LYS A 125 -17.12 -7.40 13.17
C LYS A 125 -17.11 -8.89 13.51
N ASP A 126 -17.15 -9.74 12.47
CA ASP A 126 -17.17 -11.19 12.60
C ASP A 126 -15.74 -11.79 12.59
N ALA A 127 -14.75 -10.98 12.20
CA ALA A 127 -13.37 -11.41 12.14
C ALA A 127 -12.74 -11.42 13.54
N VAL A 128 -12.28 -12.58 13.97
CA VAL A 128 -11.37 -12.66 15.12
C VAL A 128 -10.06 -11.99 14.71
N SER A 129 -9.76 -10.84 15.30
CA SER A 129 -8.52 -10.11 15.01
C SER A 129 -7.31 -10.96 15.38
N ILE A 130 -6.67 -11.54 14.37
CA ILE A 130 -5.44 -12.33 14.51
C ILE A 130 -4.22 -11.40 14.64
N HIS A 131 -4.40 -10.11 14.37
CA HIS A 131 -3.33 -9.12 14.37
C HIS A 131 -3.45 -8.20 15.58
N SER A 132 -2.45 -8.26 16.47
CA SER A 132 -2.23 -7.16 17.42
C SER A 132 -1.85 -5.92 16.62
N VAL A 133 -2.80 -5.04 16.45
CA VAL A 133 -2.73 -3.85 15.58
C VAL A 133 -1.63 -2.88 16.01
N ASN A 134 -1.22 -2.91 17.29
CA ASN A 134 -0.53 -1.81 17.95
C ASN A 134 0.96 -1.64 17.64
N GLU A 135 1.67 -2.69 17.25
CA GLU A 135 3.12 -2.57 16.97
C GLU A 135 3.45 -2.37 15.50
N ARG A 136 2.56 -2.79 14.60
CA ARG A 136 2.81 -2.74 13.15
C ARG A 136 2.41 -1.42 12.52
N ASP A 137 1.60 -0.62 13.20
CA ASP A 137 1.08 0.65 12.70
C ASP A 137 1.88 1.85 13.23
N GLN A 138 3.12 1.62 13.68
CA GLN A 138 4.00 2.70 14.10
C GLN A 138 4.31 3.59 12.90
N LYS A 139 3.81 4.83 12.97
CA LYS A 139 3.92 5.85 11.92
C LYS A 139 5.05 6.84 12.17
N TRP A 140 5.88 6.61 13.20
CA TRP A 140 6.81 7.60 13.75
C TRP A 140 7.78 8.15 12.72
N ASP A 141 8.30 7.28 11.86
CA ASP A 141 9.27 7.63 10.83
C ASP A 141 8.67 7.65 9.41
N ALA A 142 7.35 7.51 9.29
CA ALA A 142 6.68 7.45 8.00
C ALA A 142 6.61 8.84 7.35
N VAL A 143 6.94 8.89 6.07
CA VAL A 143 6.79 10.11 5.26
C VAL A 143 5.31 10.41 5.07
N LYS A 144 4.88 11.63 5.36
CA LYS A 144 3.50 12.09 5.13
C LYS A 144 3.39 12.84 3.82
N ILE A 145 2.49 12.39 2.96
CA ILE A 145 2.25 12.98 1.64
C ILE A 145 0.77 13.34 1.53
N MET A 146 0.48 14.59 1.20
CA MET A 146 -0.90 15.04 0.94
C MET A 146 -1.25 14.75 -0.51
N LEU A 147 -2.35 14.03 -0.73
CA LEU A 147 -2.91 13.80 -2.05
C LEU A 147 -3.82 14.96 -2.43
N SER A 148 -3.68 15.47 -3.66
CA SER A 148 -4.59 16.47 -4.18
C SER A 148 -5.83 15.81 -4.77
N PRO A 149 -7.05 16.11 -4.29
CA PRO A 149 -8.27 15.56 -4.89
C PRO A 149 -8.40 15.92 -6.38
N ARG A 150 -7.88 17.08 -6.79
CA ARG A 150 -7.88 17.51 -8.20
C ARG A 150 -7.10 16.59 -9.13
N ALA A 151 -6.12 15.84 -8.61
CA ALA A 151 -5.39 14.86 -9.41
C ALA A 151 -6.29 13.72 -9.92
N PHE A 152 -7.45 13.52 -9.29
CA PHE A 152 -8.42 12.46 -9.63
C PHE A 152 -9.63 12.97 -10.42
N GLU A 153 -9.89 14.28 -10.41
CA GLU A 153 -11.06 14.88 -11.04
C GLU A 153 -11.00 14.92 -12.57
N THR A 154 -9.81 14.84 -13.14
CA THR A 154 -9.60 14.95 -14.59
C THR A 154 -9.35 13.59 -15.20
N ARG A 155 -10.38 12.80 -15.39
CA ARG A 155 -10.26 11.59 -16.18
C ARG A 155 -11.02 11.61 -17.48
N SER A 156 -10.36 12.16 -18.45
CA SER A 156 -10.33 11.60 -19.78
C SER A 156 -8.87 11.18 -20.09
N VAL A 157 -8.58 9.88 -19.88
CA VAL A 157 -7.56 9.13 -20.65
C VAL A 157 -6.06 9.37 -20.41
N LEU A 158 -5.58 10.17 -19.50
CA LEU A 158 -4.13 10.31 -19.30
C LEU A 158 -3.72 9.95 -17.86
N TYR A 159 -2.94 8.89 -17.73
CA TYR A 159 -2.20 8.57 -16.50
C TYR A 159 -1.22 9.72 -16.22
N GLN A 160 -1.59 10.63 -15.31
CA GLN A 160 -0.64 11.59 -14.79
C GLN A 160 0.10 10.93 -13.64
N THR A 161 1.35 10.61 -13.86
CA THR A 161 2.28 10.21 -12.81
C THR A 161 2.80 11.49 -12.15
N GLU A 162 2.28 11.86 -10.99
CA GLU A 162 2.98 12.80 -10.12
C GLU A 162 4.20 12.09 -9.54
N ARG A 163 5.36 12.52 -9.95
CA ARG A 163 6.62 12.05 -9.37
C ARG A 163 6.90 12.88 -8.12
N VAL A 164 6.64 12.31 -6.97
CA VAL A 164 7.09 12.87 -5.70
C VAL A 164 8.48 12.30 -5.42
N GLU A 165 9.51 13.12 -5.58
CA GLU A 165 10.86 12.77 -5.13
C GLU A 165 10.93 12.95 -3.61
N ILE A 166 10.90 11.84 -2.89
CA ILE A 166 11.09 11.84 -1.44
C ILE A 166 12.58 11.88 -1.17
N THR A 167 13.13 13.09 -1.07
CA THR A 167 14.49 13.28 -0.56
C THR A 167 14.45 13.31 0.96
N ASN A 168 14.52 12.14 1.57
CA ASN A 168 14.64 12.04 3.02
C ASN A 168 16.09 12.35 3.42
N LYS A 169 16.33 13.52 4.03
CA LYS A 169 17.64 13.92 4.56
C LYS A 169 17.98 13.28 5.90
N GLN A 170 17.10 12.46 6.46
CA GLN A 170 17.39 11.70 7.67
C GLN A 170 18.04 10.35 7.33
N PRO A 171 18.91 9.81 8.17
CA PRO A 171 19.55 8.53 7.95
C PRO A 171 18.45 7.45 7.90
N GLN A 172 18.18 6.96 6.70
CA GLN A 172 17.21 5.89 6.49
C GLN A 172 17.62 4.70 7.35
N LYS A 173 16.73 4.23 8.21
CA LYS A 173 16.87 2.93 8.83
C LYS A 173 16.90 1.92 7.69
N LYS A 174 18.08 1.42 7.36
CA LYS A 174 18.24 0.40 6.32
C LYS A 174 17.51 -0.83 6.80
N LEU A 175 16.37 -1.14 6.19
CA LEU A 175 15.72 -2.43 6.39
C LEU A 175 16.66 -3.50 5.84
N THR A 176 17.24 -4.25 6.74
CA THR A 176 18.04 -5.43 6.39
C THR A 176 17.10 -6.63 6.30
N LEU A 177 17.51 -7.68 5.58
CA LEU A 177 16.75 -8.95 5.57
C LEU A 177 16.54 -9.51 6.98
N GLU A 178 17.42 -9.18 7.91
CA GLU A 178 17.34 -9.58 9.31
C GLU A 178 16.28 -8.75 10.07
N ASP A 179 16.17 -7.45 9.81
CA ASP A 179 15.12 -6.59 10.37
C ASP A 179 13.74 -7.05 9.88
N VAL A 180 13.67 -7.44 8.61
CA VAL A 180 12.44 -7.98 8.00
C VAL A 180 12.10 -9.37 8.56
N ARG A 181 13.10 -10.23 8.86
CA ARG A 181 12.90 -11.54 9.51
C ARG A 181 12.49 -11.45 10.97
N ASN A 182 13.02 -10.47 11.70
CA ASN A 182 12.85 -10.34 13.15
C ASN A 182 11.71 -9.38 13.55
N GLY A 183 10.99 -8.84 12.58
CA GLY A 183 9.84 -7.97 12.84
C GLY A 183 10.21 -6.65 13.54
N LYS A 184 11.44 -6.15 13.33
CA LYS A 184 11.92 -4.90 13.87
C LYS A 184 11.83 -3.77 12.85
#